data_72e146e6a65fa55d59e8846d7fa0af86
#
_entry.id   72e146e6a65fa55d59e8846d7fa0af86
#
_cell.length_a   1.000
_cell.length_b   1.000
_cell.length_c   1.000
_cell.angle_alpha   90.00
_cell.angle_beta   90.00
_cell.angle_gamma   90.00
#
_symmetry.space_group_name_H-M   'P 1'
#
loop_
_entity.id
_entity.type
_entity.pdbx_description
1 polymer ?
#
loop_
_entity_poly.entity_id
_entity_poly.type
_entity_poly.pdbx_seq_one_letter_code
_entity_poly.pdbx_strand_id
1 'polypeptide(L)'
;MIYPSEEWETIDYDSRYQVSNFGRFRKKNPKNGYRYLKPFRKHNLCVVKIRDKTFNCGRLVASKFIREVKDDEFIWHKNGSVFDNFYRNLKILSGNELGKRTGHISGSKRVVLIENNEIVKTWRSARVAAKDLFICRQTICDYCNKKVKKPMFNLMWEDDYFDEVLEPFSWEHKDRRKL
;
A
#
# COMPACT_ATOMS: atom_id res chain seq x y z
N MET A 1 -18.35 -13.61 -19.02
CA MET A 1 -18.32 -12.41 -18.12
C MET A 1 -18.84 -11.24 -18.94
N ILE A 2 -19.98 -10.66 -18.58
CA ILE A 2 -20.53 -9.49 -19.26
C ILE A 2 -19.78 -8.26 -18.69
N TYR A 3 -18.96 -7.60 -19.52
CA TYR A 3 -18.36 -6.33 -19.12
C TYR A 3 -19.47 -5.26 -19.10
N PRO A 4 -19.54 -4.44 -18.06
CA PRO A 4 -20.51 -3.35 -18.02
C PRO A 4 -20.24 -2.37 -19.15
N SER A 5 -21.31 -1.76 -19.68
CA SER A 5 -21.21 -0.66 -20.62
C SER A 5 -20.48 0.52 -19.97
N GLU A 6 -19.79 1.33 -20.77
CA GLU A 6 -19.17 2.54 -20.25
C GLU A 6 -20.21 3.64 -20.02
N GLU A 7 -20.34 4.05 -18.78
CA GLU A 7 -21.24 5.10 -18.32
C GLU A 7 -20.45 6.35 -17.96
N TRP A 8 -21.02 7.52 -18.21
CA TRP A 8 -20.35 8.81 -18.01
C TRP A 8 -21.19 9.73 -17.11
N GLU A 9 -20.60 10.19 -16.02
CA GLU A 9 -21.19 11.09 -15.06
C GLU A 9 -20.51 12.45 -15.03
N THR A 10 -21.28 13.50 -14.80
CA THR A 10 -20.78 14.87 -14.73
C THR A 10 -20.06 15.12 -13.41
N ILE A 11 -18.95 15.85 -13.46
CA ILE A 11 -18.18 16.22 -12.26
C ILE A 11 -18.77 17.51 -11.68
N ASP A 12 -19.10 17.51 -10.38
CA ASP A 12 -19.80 18.63 -9.71
C ASP A 12 -19.01 19.94 -9.76
N TYR A 13 -17.68 19.88 -9.76
CA TYR A 13 -16.82 21.07 -9.84
C TYR A 13 -16.97 21.85 -11.15
N ASP A 14 -17.22 21.16 -12.26
CA ASP A 14 -17.46 21.78 -13.57
C ASP A 14 -18.22 20.83 -14.48
N SER A 15 -19.46 21.14 -14.81
CA SER A 15 -20.37 20.33 -15.61
C SER A 15 -19.90 20.01 -17.03
N ARG A 16 -18.88 20.72 -17.52
CA ARG A 16 -18.24 20.40 -18.81
C ARG A 16 -17.33 19.17 -18.75
N TYR A 17 -16.97 18.72 -17.56
CA TYR A 17 -16.11 17.56 -17.36
C TYR A 17 -16.90 16.36 -16.90
N GLN A 18 -16.54 15.22 -17.44
CA GLN A 18 -17.18 13.93 -17.13
C GLN A 18 -16.15 12.90 -16.73
N VAL A 19 -16.57 11.97 -15.87
CA VAL A 19 -15.83 10.79 -15.45
C VAL A 19 -16.60 9.53 -15.84
N SER A 20 -15.91 8.48 -16.26
CA SER A 20 -16.55 7.20 -16.55
C SER A 20 -16.37 6.20 -15.42
N ASN A 21 -17.25 5.19 -15.40
CA ASN A 21 -17.14 4.04 -14.50
C ASN A 21 -15.84 3.22 -14.69
N PHE A 22 -15.14 3.38 -15.82
CA PHE A 22 -13.80 2.81 -16.09
C PHE A 22 -12.64 3.70 -15.62
N GLY A 23 -12.90 4.87 -15.02
CA GLY A 23 -11.87 5.80 -14.56
C GLY A 23 -11.27 6.65 -15.67
N ARG A 24 -11.96 6.80 -16.80
CA ARG A 24 -11.59 7.73 -17.87
C ARG A 24 -12.22 9.09 -17.63
N PHE A 25 -11.56 10.15 -18.13
CA PHE A 25 -12.00 11.54 -17.96
C PHE A 25 -12.09 12.23 -19.31
N ARG A 26 -13.14 13.02 -19.52
CA ARG A 26 -13.31 13.81 -20.73
C ARG A 26 -13.89 15.18 -20.43
N LYS A 27 -13.62 16.13 -21.33
CA LYS A 27 -14.19 17.47 -21.33
C LYS A 27 -15.06 17.67 -22.56
N LYS A 28 -16.26 18.19 -22.38
CA LYS A 28 -17.13 18.57 -23.48
C LYS A 28 -16.54 19.79 -24.21
N ASN A 29 -16.37 19.65 -25.52
CA ASN A 29 -15.95 20.74 -26.40
C ASN A 29 -17.11 21.12 -27.31
N PRO A 30 -17.55 22.38 -27.31
CA PRO A 30 -18.70 22.82 -28.12
C PRO A 30 -18.55 22.58 -29.63
N LYS A 31 -17.31 22.58 -30.14
CA LYS A 31 -17.04 22.46 -31.58
C LYS A 31 -16.77 21.02 -32.02
N ASN A 32 -16.12 20.20 -31.18
CA ASN A 32 -15.52 18.92 -31.61
C ASN A 32 -15.93 17.74 -30.71
N GLY A 33 -17.07 17.80 -30.02
CA GLY A 33 -17.52 16.70 -29.16
C GLY A 33 -16.77 16.62 -27.83
N TYR A 34 -16.00 15.55 -27.59
CA TYR A 34 -15.31 15.33 -26.31
C TYR A 34 -13.79 15.25 -26.49
N ARG A 35 -13.06 15.91 -25.59
CA ARG A 35 -11.61 15.79 -25.43
C ARG A 35 -11.31 14.95 -24.20
N TYR A 36 -10.56 13.84 -24.37
CA TYR A 36 -10.11 13.03 -23.26
C TYR A 36 -8.96 13.71 -22.51
N LEU A 37 -8.98 13.56 -21.19
CA LEU A 37 -7.93 14.04 -20.29
C LEU A 37 -7.03 12.87 -19.92
N LYS A 38 -5.73 13.12 -19.84
CA LYS A 38 -4.74 12.13 -19.42
C LYS A 38 -4.48 12.27 -17.92
N PRO A 39 -4.84 11.27 -17.09
CA PRO A 39 -4.43 11.23 -15.69
C PRO A 39 -2.92 11.12 -15.59
N PHE A 40 -2.36 11.62 -14.48
CA PHE A 40 -0.93 11.53 -14.20
C PHE A 40 -0.67 11.17 -12.75
N ARG A 41 0.57 10.74 -12.47
CA ARG A 41 0.98 10.37 -11.10
C ARG A 41 1.45 11.61 -10.35
N LYS A 42 0.89 11.81 -9.15
CA LYS A 42 1.38 12.77 -8.18
C LYS A 42 1.58 12.03 -6.86
N HIS A 43 2.84 11.90 -6.42
CA HIS A 43 3.22 11.01 -5.32
C HIS A 43 2.70 9.56 -5.57
N ASN A 44 1.95 9.00 -4.65
CA ASN A 44 1.35 7.66 -4.76
C ASN A 44 -0.12 7.68 -5.22
N LEU A 45 -0.56 8.76 -5.86
CA LEU A 45 -1.94 8.94 -6.31
C LEU A 45 -2.01 9.11 -7.82
N CYS A 46 -3.06 8.57 -8.42
CA CYS A 46 -3.48 8.89 -9.77
C CYS A 46 -4.39 10.12 -9.72
N VAL A 47 -4.03 11.17 -10.43
CA VAL A 47 -4.75 12.45 -10.39
C VAL A 47 -5.04 12.98 -11.77
N VAL A 48 -6.11 13.78 -11.88
CA VAL A 48 -6.49 14.50 -13.10
C VAL A 48 -6.59 16.00 -12.83
N LYS A 49 -6.10 16.81 -13.77
CA LYS A 49 -6.20 18.27 -13.69
C LYS A 49 -7.50 18.72 -14.36
N ILE A 50 -8.35 19.42 -13.61
CA ILE A 50 -9.60 20.02 -14.08
C ILE A 50 -9.51 21.51 -13.82
N ARG A 51 -9.38 22.30 -14.89
CA ARG A 51 -9.03 23.72 -14.82
C ARG A 51 -7.74 23.97 -14.03
N ASP A 52 -7.85 24.65 -12.92
CA ASP A 52 -6.79 25.07 -12.00
C ASP A 52 -6.54 24.05 -10.87
N LYS A 53 -7.48 23.13 -10.63
CA LYS A 53 -7.41 22.16 -9.53
C LYS A 53 -7.04 20.74 -9.98
N THR A 54 -6.44 20.02 -9.08
CA THR A 54 -6.06 18.61 -9.26
C THR A 54 -6.92 17.74 -8.36
N PHE A 55 -7.54 16.71 -8.94
CA PHE A 55 -8.45 15.79 -8.26
C PHE A 55 -7.89 14.36 -8.27
N ASN A 56 -8.15 13.62 -7.20
CA ASN A 56 -7.85 12.18 -7.15
C ASN A 56 -8.84 11.41 -8.03
N CYS A 57 -8.33 10.64 -8.99
CA CYS A 57 -9.13 9.89 -9.95
C CYS A 57 -10.04 8.86 -9.27
N GLY A 58 -9.50 8.07 -8.36
CA GLY A 58 -10.27 7.05 -7.64
C GLY A 58 -11.38 7.67 -6.79
N ARG A 59 -11.14 8.84 -6.16
CA ARG A 59 -12.16 9.53 -5.37
C ARG A 59 -13.31 10.06 -6.24
N LEU A 60 -13.00 10.62 -7.43
CA LEU A 60 -14.02 11.08 -8.38
C LEU A 60 -14.87 9.90 -8.89
N VAL A 61 -14.25 8.79 -9.26
CA VAL A 61 -14.98 7.60 -9.71
C VAL A 61 -15.84 7.03 -8.57
N ALA A 62 -15.27 6.87 -7.38
CA ALA A 62 -15.98 6.30 -6.25
C ALA A 62 -17.18 7.16 -5.84
N SER A 63 -17.05 8.49 -5.84
CA SER A 63 -18.14 9.40 -5.49
C SER A 63 -19.32 9.36 -6.47
N LYS A 64 -19.07 9.02 -7.75
CA LYS A 64 -20.12 8.97 -8.77
C LYS A 64 -20.72 7.58 -8.97
N PHE A 65 -19.92 6.52 -8.86
CA PHE A 65 -20.34 5.17 -9.22
C PHE A 65 -20.46 4.18 -8.06
N ILE A 66 -20.04 4.57 -6.85
CA ILE A 66 -20.20 3.73 -5.65
C ILE A 66 -21.10 4.44 -4.64
N ARG A 67 -20.61 5.53 -4.05
CA ARG A 67 -21.34 6.42 -3.15
C ARG A 67 -20.50 7.66 -2.82
N GLU A 68 -21.11 8.67 -2.27
CA GLU A 68 -20.37 9.82 -1.75
C GLU A 68 -19.27 9.40 -0.78
N VAL A 69 -18.06 9.98 -0.96
CA VAL A 69 -16.86 9.68 -0.18
C VAL A 69 -16.64 10.79 0.83
N LYS A 70 -16.74 10.47 2.12
CA LYS A 70 -16.50 11.40 3.23
C LYS A 70 -15.03 11.80 3.33
N ASP A 71 -14.72 12.89 4.02
CA ASP A 71 -13.35 13.41 4.14
C ASP A 71 -12.40 12.48 4.90
N ASP A 72 -12.92 11.71 5.87
CA ASP A 72 -12.19 10.73 6.67
C ASP A 72 -12.08 9.35 6.01
N GLU A 73 -12.61 9.20 4.79
CA GLU A 73 -12.59 7.94 4.04
C GLU A 73 -11.51 7.93 2.95
N PHE A 74 -11.00 6.75 2.68
CA PHE A 74 -9.90 6.49 1.75
C PHE A 74 -10.35 5.56 0.63
N ILE A 75 -9.81 5.78 -0.56
CA ILE A 75 -10.01 4.88 -1.70
C ILE A 75 -8.89 3.85 -1.72
N TRP A 76 -9.28 2.59 -1.68
CA TRP A 76 -8.38 1.46 -1.79
C TRP A 76 -8.61 0.70 -3.10
N HIS A 77 -7.50 0.44 -3.83
CA HIS A 77 -7.53 -0.33 -5.07
C HIS A 77 -7.33 -1.81 -4.74
N LYS A 78 -8.28 -2.67 -5.06
CA LYS A 78 -8.26 -4.10 -4.73
C LYS A 78 -7.06 -4.83 -5.33
N ASN A 79 -6.65 -4.45 -6.54
CA ASN A 79 -5.49 -5.02 -7.25
C ASN A 79 -4.16 -4.32 -6.96
N GLY A 80 -4.14 -3.31 -6.08
CA GLY A 80 -2.94 -2.55 -5.72
C GLY A 80 -2.49 -1.50 -6.75
N SER A 81 -3.10 -1.44 -7.94
CA SER A 81 -2.74 -0.46 -8.97
C SER A 81 -3.52 0.84 -8.81
N VAL A 82 -2.84 1.93 -8.50
CA VAL A 82 -3.45 3.27 -8.36
C VAL A 82 -3.96 3.86 -9.69
N PHE A 83 -3.56 3.30 -10.83
CA PHE A 83 -4.01 3.73 -12.15
C PHE A 83 -5.25 3.01 -12.65
N ASP A 84 -5.59 1.87 -12.04
CA ASP A 84 -6.80 1.13 -12.37
C ASP A 84 -7.98 1.63 -11.54
N ASN A 85 -8.59 2.72 -12.03
CA ASN A 85 -9.72 3.38 -11.39
C ASN A 85 -11.08 2.83 -11.84
N PHE A 86 -11.15 1.59 -12.34
CA PHE A 86 -12.42 0.93 -12.61
C PHE A 86 -13.24 0.79 -11.31
N TYR A 87 -14.50 1.23 -11.31
CA TYR A 87 -15.29 1.34 -10.07
C TYR A 87 -15.37 0.03 -9.26
N ARG A 88 -15.42 -1.14 -9.93
CA ARG A 88 -15.42 -2.45 -9.25
C ARG A 88 -14.08 -2.80 -8.57
N ASN A 89 -12.99 -2.20 -9.03
CA ASN A 89 -11.68 -2.33 -8.41
C ASN A 89 -11.52 -1.43 -7.17
N LEU A 90 -12.39 -0.44 -7.01
CA LEU A 90 -12.31 0.51 -5.91
C LEU A 90 -13.13 0.02 -4.69
N LYS A 91 -12.62 0.32 -3.50
CA LYS A 91 -13.32 0.16 -2.23
C LYS A 91 -13.11 1.40 -1.37
N ILE A 92 -14.18 1.92 -0.79
CA ILE A 92 -14.13 3.00 0.18
C ILE A 92 -13.88 2.37 1.55
N LEU A 93 -12.86 2.82 2.26
CA LEU A 93 -12.47 2.34 3.58
C LEU A 93 -12.40 3.50 4.55
N SER A 94 -12.81 3.28 5.79
CA SER A 94 -12.52 4.17 6.90
C SER A 94 -11.01 4.15 7.25
N GLY A 95 -10.52 5.18 7.96
CA GLY A 95 -9.12 5.21 8.41
C GLY A 95 -8.75 4.00 9.28
N ASN A 96 -9.67 3.51 10.11
CA ASN A 96 -9.47 2.31 10.93
C ASN A 96 -9.34 1.03 10.09
N GLU A 97 -10.16 0.87 9.06
CA GLU A 97 -10.09 -0.28 8.16
C GLU A 97 -8.82 -0.26 7.32
N LEU A 98 -8.43 0.92 6.83
CA LEU A 98 -7.18 1.12 6.12
C LEU A 98 -5.99 0.80 7.04
N GLY A 99 -5.97 1.32 8.26
CA GLY A 99 -4.93 1.04 9.25
C GLY A 99 -4.80 -0.45 9.58
N LYS A 100 -5.92 -1.17 9.71
CA LYS A 100 -5.90 -2.63 9.91
C LYS A 100 -5.28 -3.38 8.71
N ARG A 101 -5.46 -2.88 7.49
CA ARG A 101 -4.92 -3.51 6.27
C ARG A 101 -3.46 -3.17 6.01
N THR A 102 -3.08 -1.90 6.23
CA THR A 102 -1.73 -1.41 5.91
C THR A 102 -0.80 -1.43 7.12
N GLY A 103 -1.29 -1.13 8.31
CA GLY A 103 -0.49 -1.07 9.56
C GLY A 103 0.06 -2.41 10.01
N HIS A 104 -0.50 -3.53 9.52
CA HIS A 104 -0.03 -4.88 9.87
C HIS A 104 1.12 -5.38 8.97
N ILE A 105 1.31 -4.77 7.82
CA ILE A 105 2.29 -5.24 6.82
C ILE A 105 3.61 -4.46 6.90
N SER A 106 3.59 -3.19 7.31
CA SER A 106 4.72 -2.28 7.08
C SER A 106 5.71 -2.13 8.24
N GLY A 107 5.65 -2.95 9.29
CA GLY A 107 6.52 -2.64 10.42
C GLY A 107 6.89 -3.74 11.42
N SER A 108 6.34 -4.92 11.36
CA SER A 108 6.73 -5.97 12.30
C SER A 108 7.68 -6.97 11.65
N LYS A 109 8.98 -6.76 11.84
CA LYS A 109 9.98 -7.79 11.56
C LYS A 109 9.70 -9.01 12.43
N ARG A 110 9.75 -10.19 11.85
CA ARG A 110 9.67 -11.45 12.59
C ARG A 110 10.95 -11.67 13.38
N VAL A 111 10.80 -12.30 14.54
CA VAL A 111 11.92 -12.62 15.45
C VAL A 111 12.03 -14.12 15.51
N VAL A 112 13.24 -14.64 15.41
CA VAL A 112 13.56 -16.06 15.56
C VAL A 112 14.45 -16.29 16.78
N LEU A 113 14.22 -17.38 17.49
CA LEU A 113 15.12 -17.93 18.49
C LEU A 113 15.99 -19.00 17.84
N ILE A 114 17.28 -18.89 18.01
CA ILE A 114 18.27 -19.77 17.39
C ILE A 114 18.98 -20.56 18.47
N GLU A 115 18.98 -21.89 18.35
CA GLU A 115 19.76 -22.82 19.14
C GLU A 115 20.47 -23.78 18.19
N ASN A 116 21.76 -24.01 18.40
CA ASN A 116 22.59 -24.89 17.54
C ASN A 116 22.54 -24.57 16.04
N ASN A 117 22.43 -23.26 15.69
CA ASN A 117 22.24 -22.74 14.32
C ASN A 117 20.90 -23.10 13.64
N GLU A 118 19.94 -23.62 14.40
CA GLU A 118 18.61 -23.91 13.88
C GLU A 118 17.56 -23.00 14.53
N ILE A 119 16.49 -22.70 13.78
CA ILE A 119 15.36 -21.94 14.31
C ILE A 119 14.52 -22.84 15.19
N VAL A 120 14.51 -22.57 16.50
CA VAL A 120 13.68 -23.30 17.49
C VAL A 120 12.28 -22.68 17.58
N LYS A 121 12.16 -21.37 17.49
CA LYS A 121 10.89 -20.68 17.61
C LYS A 121 10.86 -19.40 16.79
N THR A 122 9.69 -19.09 16.22
CA THR A 122 9.45 -17.86 15.43
C THR A 122 8.27 -17.09 16.00
N TRP A 123 8.42 -15.76 16.11
CA TRP A 123 7.36 -14.84 16.48
C TRP A 123 7.14 -13.81 15.37
N ARG A 124 5.87 -13.48 15.14
CA ARG A 124 5.47 -12.50 14.12
C ARG A 124 5.96 -11.06 14.38
N SER A 125 6.44 -10.75 15.58
CA SER A 125 6.94 -9.42 15.95
C SER A 125 7.69 -9.44 17.27
N ALA A 126 8.58 -8.46 17.50
CA ALA A 126 9.26 -8.24 18.77
C ALA A 126 8.29 -8.06 19.96
N ARG A 127 7.08 -7.52 19.74
CA ARG A 127 6.06 -7.39 20.80
C ARG A 127 5.51 -8.74 21.25
N VAL A 128 5.33 -9.67 20.31
CA VAL A 128 4.83 -11.01 20.65
C VAL A 128 5.93 -11.82 21.34
N ALA A 129 7.17 -11.74 20.84
CA ALA A 129 8.33 -12.37 21.47
C ALA A 129 8.54 -11.86 22.91
N ALA A 130 8.41 -10.54 23.11
CA ALA A 130 8.53 -9.91 24.43
C ALA A 130 7.51 -10.44 25.44
N LYS A 131 6.26 -10.63 25.04
CA LYS A 131 5.22 -11.20 25.90
C LYS A 131 5.48 -12.66 26.23
N ASP A 132 5.93 -13.44 25.27
CA ASP A 132 6.16 -14.86 25.42
C ASP A 132 7.42 -15.16 26.28
N LEU A 133 8.45 -14.33 26.13
CA LEU A 133 9.71 -14.45 26.88
C LEU A 133 9.74 -13.64 28.19
N PHE A 134 8.66 -12.95 28.54
CA PHE A 134 8.52 -12.12 29.73
C PHE A 134 9.60 -11.04 29.89
N ILE A 135 10.05 -10.48 28.76
CA ILE A 135 11.04 -9.38 28.74
C ILE A 135 10.47 -8.17 27.97
N CYS A 136 11.10 -7.00 28.11
CA CYS A 136 10.58 -5.83 27.41
C CYS A 136 10.87 -5.89 25.91
N ARG A 137 10.01 -5.24 25.11
CA ARG A 137 10.14 -5.17 23.65
C ARG A 137 11.49 -4.59 23.22
N GLN A 138 12.00 -3.57 23.96
CA GLN A 138 13.27 -2.93 23.64
C GLN A 138 14.42 -3.92 23.76
N THR A 139 14.42 -4.76 24.79
CA THR A 139 15.41 -5.83 25.00
C THR A 139 15.43 -6.82 23.84
N ILE A 140 14.23 -7.22 23.32
CA ILE A 140 14.15 -8.06 22.12
C ILE A 140 14.84 -7.37 20.93
N CYS A 141 14.52 -6.09 20.69
CA CYS A 141 15.13 -5.34 19.59
C CYS A 141 16.65 -5.19 19.76
N ASP A 142 17.13 -4.99 20.98
CA ASP A 142 18.56 -4.85 21.26
C ASP A 142 19.30 -6.18 21.09
N TYR A 143 18.66 -7.32 21.41
CA TYR A 143 19.20 -8.66 21.13
C TYR A 143 19.27 -8.91 19.63
N CYS A 144 18.19 -8.71 18.89
CA CYS A 144 18.16 -8.88 17.44
C CYS A 144 19.15 -7.97 16.71
N ASN A 145 19.35 -6.74 17.20
CA ASN A 145 20.30 -5.79 16.64
C ASN A 145 21.76 -5.98 17.16
N LYS A 146 22.02 -7.07 17.89
CA LYS A 146 23.36 -7.45 18.41
C LYS A 146 23.99 -6.36 19.29
N LYS A 147 23.20 -5.50 19.95
CA LYS A 147 23.68 -4.44 20.83
C LYS A 147 24.18 -4.98 22.19
N VAL A 148 23.71 -6.15 22.60
CA VAL A 148 24.04 -6.77 23.86
C VAL A 148 25.10 -7.86 23.63
N LYS A 149 26.25 -7.76 24.28
CA LYS A 149 27.38 -8.71 24.09
C LYS A 149 27.09 -10.14 24.56
N LYS A 150 26.28 -10.32 25.61
CA LYS A 150 25.87 -11.61 26.15
C LYS A 150 24.37 -11.62 26.39
N PRO A 151 23.55 -11.85 25.36
CA PRO A 151 22.11 -11.91 25.52
C PRO A 151 21.69 -13.20 26.22
N MET A 152 20.60 -13.15 27.00
CA MET A 152 20.00 -14.34 27.64
C MET A 152 19.41 -15.29 26.61
N PHE A 153 18.90 -14.76 25.49
CA PHE A 153 18.34 -15.51 24.38
C PHE A 153 19.06 -15.11 23.08
N ASN A 154 19.43 -16.09 22.29
CA ASN A 154 19.99 -15.83 20.96
C ASN A 154 18.87 -15.53 19.97
N LEU A 155 18.50 -14.25 19.89
CA LEU A 155 17.44 -13.76 19.04
C LEU A 155 17.99 -13.01 17.84
N MET A 156 17.36 -13.21 16.70
CA MET A 156 17.71 -12.54 15.45
C MET A 156 16.43 -12.14 14.71
N TRP A 157 16.52 -11.15 13.82
CA TRP A 157 15.47 -10.93 12.85
C TRP A 157 15.45 -12.08 11.86
N GLU A 158 14.25 -12.53 11.45
CA GLU A 158 14.12 -13.66 10.51
C GLU A 158 14.85 -13.37 9.19
N ASP A 159 14.76 -12.14 8.69
CA ASP A 159 15.43 -11.71 7.45
C ASP A 159 16.97 -11.85 7.59
N ASP A 160 17.52 -11.36 8.71
CA ASP A 160 18.97 -11.43 8.97
C ASP A 160 19.46 -12.89 9.15
N TYR A 161 18.62 -13.79 9.66
CA TYR A 161 18.94 -15.21 9.78
C TYR A 161 19.09 -15.88 8.42
N PHE A 162 18.18 -15.58 7.47
CA PHE A 162 18.28 -16.12 6.12
C PHE A 162 19.51 -15.58 5.40
N ASP A 163 19.84 -14.32 5.57
CA ASP A 163 21.00 -13.68 4.95
C ASP A 163 22.33 -14.17 5.53
N GLU A 164 22.43 -14.36 6.87
CA GLU A 164 23.70 -14.67 7.54
C GLU A 164 23.96 -16.19 7.70
N VAL A 165 22.91 -17.00 7.86
CA VAL A 165 23.06 -18.43 8.24
C VAL A 165 22.78 -19.37 7.07
N LEU A 166 21.82 -19.06 6.20
CA LEU A 166 21.43 -19.94 5.10
C LEU A 166 22.08 -19.58 3.76
N GLU A 167 22.56 -18.34 3.57
CA GLU A 167 23.27 -17.94 2.36
C GLU A 167 24.70 -17.44 2.63
N PRO A 168 25.66 -18.32 2.98
CA PRO A 168 27.07 -17.96 2.82
C PRO A 168 27.52 -18.03 1.34
N PHE A 169 26.61 -18.23 0.39
CA PHE A 169 26.88 -18.33 -1.05
C PHE A 169 26.33 -17.13 -1.81
N SER A 170 27.25 -16.20 -2.10
CA SER A 170 27.30 -15.24 -3.22
C SER A 170 26.09 -15.15 -4.14
N TRP A 171 25.22 -14.16 -3.91
CA TRP A 171 24.61 -13.41 -4.99
C TRP A 171 25.15 -11.97 -4.92
N GLU A 172 26.03 -11.62 -5.87
CA GLU A 172 26.38 -10.22 -6.11
C GLU A 172 25.07 -9.44 -6.36
N HIS A 173 24.61 -8.72 -5.35
CA HIS A 173 23.56 -7.73 -5.52
C HIS A 173 24.08 -6.64 -6.45
N LYS A 174 23.86 -6.81 -7.74
CA LYS A 174 23.95 -5.71 -8.68
C LYS A 174 22.99 -4.63 -8.22
N ASP A 175 23.58 -3.56 -7.74
CA ASP A 175 22.90 -2.36 -7.25
C ASP A 175 21.92 -1.84 -8.31
N ARG A 176 20.61 -2.13 -8.14
CA ARG A 176 19.53 -1.68 -9.03
C ARG A 176 19.24 -0.17 -8.92
N ARG A 177 20.11 0.59 -8.27
CA ARG A 177 19.99 2.04 -8.12
C ARG A 177 20.78 2.84 -9.15
N LYS A 178 21.41 2.16 -10.13
CA LYS A 178 22.11 2.82 -11.24
C LYS A 178 21.61 2.28 -12.59
N LEU A 179 20.35 2.61 -12.92
CA LEU A 179 19.83 2.69 -14.28
C LEU A 179 18.70 3.72 -14.30
#